data_eded6af8ba5d4655f854eaa8e37a60c7
#
_entry.id   eded6af8ba5d4655f854eaa8e37a60c7
#
_cell.length_a   1.000
_cell.length_b   1.000
_cell.length_c   1.000
_cell.angle_alpha   90.00
_cell.angle_beta   90.00
_cell.angle_gamma   90.00
#
_symmetry.space_group_name_H-M   'P 1'
#
loop_
_entity.id
_entity.type
_entity.pdbx_description
1 polymer ?
#
loop_
_entity_poly.entity_id
_entity_poly.type
_entity_poly.pdbx_seq_one_letter_code
_entity_poly.pdbx_strand_id
1 'polypeptide(L)'
;MANKKPLRREEVPVELTWDLSAIYESNEGFEKDLEFVKSQIPAVAAAKDTALKDGASLLAFLNLLNVVDDKIETAYVYSHLKADQDTSNNENQVLNQRAFSTYIEFSGASAWFAPAILALSDEEFEEYFKQEPGLEDFRVLLETARIKKGHVLSDKEEALLSKASEVFQGASKTFNLLNNADIKFDEITTEDGEKVELTNGNYSVYIESKNQDVRKEAFETLYKPYINLKNTFASTLGTEVKGHNFSALVHNYDSARQAALASNQVPEEVYDALVDVVNEKLPLLHRYIALQQKALGLDELHMYDLYVPITGDAPIKYNYQEASLASVEALKPLGEEYHEIMKKAYADRWIDVAENIGKRSGGYSSGAYSTAPYILLNWHDELSNFFTLVHELGHSAHSYFTRNTQPKQYGDYSIFLAEIASTTNENILTDYLLKKHTDKEAQKYILNNYLHRFKSTIFRQTQFAEFEHKIHVMDQEGQPLTQESIAKAYSEINAKYYANVIQDEQIAYEWARIPHFYMNYYVFQYATGMAAATALSDKILHGTPEDLEAYLNYLRAGRSDAPIEVMKKAGVDMTKKDYLYDAFDVFEKRLAQLEALMSE
;
A
#
# COMPACT_ATOMS: atom_id res chain seq x y z
N MET A 1 21.85 -0.25 22.89
CA MET A 1 22.25 1.10 22.42
C MET A 1 22.14 2.09 23.55
N ALA A 2 23.15 2.97 23.74
CA ALA A 2 23.06 4.00 24.76
C ALA A 2 21.86 4.91 24.44
N ASN A 3 21.00 5.17 25.46
CA ASN A 3 19.89 6.12 25.41
C ASN A 3 20.39 7.51 25.01
N LYS A 4 20.56 7.77 23.70
CA LYS A 4 20.71 9.12 23.22
C LYS A 4 19.35 9.79 23.38
N LYS A 5 19.28 10.89 24.11
CA LYS A 5 18.07 11.70 24.23
C LYS A 5 17.61 12.10 22.82
N PRO A 6 16.33 11.90 22.46
CA PRO A 6 15.84 12.31 21.14
C PRO A 6 16.08 13.81 20.93
N LEU A 7 16.56 14.16 19.75
CA LEU A 7 16.84 15.55 19.34
C LEU A 7 15.54 16.34 19.20
N ARG A 8 15.58 17.66 19.43
CA ARG A 8 14.53 18.54 18.95
C ARG A 8 14.77 18.85 17.49
N ARG A 9 13.75 19.31 16.78
CA ARG A 9 13.86 19.63 15.35
C ARG A 9 15.00 20.59 15.02
N GLU A 10 15.18 21.64 15.80
CA GLU A 10 16.26 22.63 15.63
C GLU A 10 17.67 22.10 15.94
N GLU A 11 17.77 20.95 16.59
CA GLU A 11 19.05 20.29 16.93
C GLU A 11 19.46 19.27 15.85
N VAL A 12 18.56 18.95 14.89
CA VAL A 12 18.87 18.01 13.80
C VAL A 12 19.82 18.67 12.81
N PRO A 13 20.95 18.03 12.45
CA PRO A 13 21.86 18.54 11.42
C PRO A 13 21.11 18.79 10.10
N VAL A 14 21.38 19.93 9.48
CA VAL A 14 20.70 20.36 8.24
C VAL A 14 20.82 19.35 7.12
N GLU A 15 21.95 18.67 7.00
CA GLU A 15 22.21 17.60 6.02
C GLU A 15 21.34 16.35 6.21
N LEU A 16 20.71 16.21 7.37
CA LEU A 16 19.76 15.12 7.69
C LEU A 16 18.30 15.58 7.62
N THR A 17 18.04 16.74 7.04
CA THR A 17 16.70 17.29 6.85
C THR A 17 16.42 17.54 5.37
N TRP A 18 15.17 17.44 4.97
CA TRP A 18 14.75 17.87 3.63
C TRP A 18 14.84 19.38 3.43
N ASP A 19 14.89 19.81 2.15
CA ASP A 19 14.89 21.22 1.79
C ASP A 19 13.54 21.61 1.15
N LEU A 20 12.63 22.13 1.95
CA LEU A 20 11.33 22.56 1.48
C LEU A 20 11.34 23.98 0.85
N SER A 21 12.48 24.69 0.90
CA SER A 21 12.60 26.00 0.25
C SER A 21 12.49 25.92 -1.28
N ALA A 22 12.75 24.73 -1.84
CA ALA A 22 12.52 24.44 -3.26
C ALA A 22 11.02 24.45 -3.66
N ILE A 23 10.10 24.28 -2.70
CA ILE A 23 8.63 24.42 -2.94
C ILE A 23 8.25 25.90 -2.79
N TYR A 24 8.51 26.48 -1.63
CA TYR A 24 8.33 27.89 -1.35
C TYR A 24 9.51 28.41 -0.52
N GLU A 25 10.18 29.45 -0.99
CA GLU A 25 11.28 30.10 -0.26
C GLU A 25 10.83 30.61 1.13
N SER A 26 9.56 30.98 1.24
CA SER A 26 8.93 31.42 2.48
C SER A 26 7.44 31.14 2.48
N ASN A 27 6.78 31.33 3.64
CA ASN A 27 5.33 31.21 3.75
C ASN A 27 4.57 32.22 2.86
N GLU A 28 5.21 33.28 2.34
CA GLU A 28 4.55 34.23 1.42
C GLU A 28 4.14 33.57 0.09
N GLY A 29 4.95 32.63 -0.42
CA GLY A 29 4.62 31.86 -1.62
C GLY A 29 3.39 30.98 -1.39
N PHE A 30 3.36 30.30 -0.26
CA PHE A 30 2.22 29.51 0.19
C PHE A 30 0.93 30.36 0.29
N GLU A 31 1.01 31.54 0.92
CA GLU A 31 -0.15 32.43 1.07
C GLU A 31 -0.68 32.89 -0.29
N LYS A 32 0.18 33.27 -1.23
CA LYS A 32 -0.20 33.67 -2.59
C LYS A 32 -0.97 32.58 -3.32
N ASP A 33 -0.48 31.34 -3.26
CA ASP A 33 -1.15 30.21 -3.92
C ASP A 33 -2.48 29.88 -3.24
N LEU A 34 -2.56 29.94 -1.92
CA LEU A 34 -3.80 29.72 -1.18
C LEU A 34 -4.86 30.81 -1.47
N GLU A 35 -4.47 32.08 -1.55
CA GLU A 35 -5.33 33.19 -1.94
C GLU A 35 -5.80 33.05 -3.39
N PHE A 36 -4.90 32.68 -4.30
CA PHE A 36 -5.27 32.39 -5.68
C PHE A 36 -6.34 31.31 -5.75
N VAL A 37 -6.13 30.14 -5.12
CA VAL A 37 -7.12 29.06 -5.10
C VAL A 37 -8.47 29.54 -4.59
N LYS A 38 -8.51 30.22 -3.44
CA LYS A 38 -9.75 30.80 -2.88
C LYS A 38 -10.45 31.74 -3.85
N SER A 39 -9.70 32.53 -4.60
CA SER A 39 -10.26 33.42 -5.61
C SER A 39 -10.91 32.70 -6.78
N GLN A 40 -10.46 31.46 -7.10
CA GLN A 40 -10.98 30.66 -8.21
C GLN A 40 -12.17 29.78 -7.83
N ILE A 41 -12.36 29.44 -6.56
CA ILE A 41 -13.46 28.57 -6.08
C ILE A 41 -14.83 29.02 -6.60
N PRO A 42 -15.21 30.33 -6.55
CA PRO A 42 -16.49 30.76 -7.09
C PRO A 42 -16.63 30.56 -8.61
N ALA A 43 -15.54 30.71 -9.37
CA ALA A 43 -15.54 30.48 -10.83
C ALA A 43 -15.71 28.98 -11.14
N VAL A 44 -15.03 28.11 -10.39
CA VAL A 44 -15.17 26.64 -10.50
C VAL A 44 -16.61 26.20 -10.20
N ALA A 45 -17.23 26.73 -9.15
CA ALA A 45 -18.61 26.41 -8.81
C ALA A 45 -19.60 26.92 -9.88
N ALA A 46 -19.41 28.14 -10.39
CA ALA A 46 -20.27 28.74 -11.42
C ALA A 46 -20.13 28.09 -12.80
N ALA A 47 -19.01 27.42 -13.07
CA ALA A 47 -18.77 26.68 -14.32
C ALA A 47 -19.77 25.55 -14.55
N LYS A 48 -20.50 25.10 -13.53
CA LYS A 48 -21.58 24.12 -13.65
C LYS A 48 -22.59 24.49 -14.75
N ASP A 49 -22.88 25.79 -14.94
CA ASP A 49 -23.87 26.26 -15.89
C ASP A 49 -23.32 26.48 -17.30
N THR A 50 -21.98 26.41 -17.48
CA THR A 50 -21.33 26.81 -18.73
C THR A 50 -20.30 25.84 -19.27
N ALA A 51 -19.68 25.03 -18.45
CA ALA A 51 -18.57 24.15 -18.86
C ALA A 51 -18.96 23.11 -19.93
N LEU A 52 -20.19 22.61 -19.87
CA LEU A 52 -20.71 21.63 -20.85
C LEU A 52 -21.54 22.27 -21.96
N LYS A 53 -21.36 23.58 -22.25
CA LYS A 53 -22.04 24.23 -23.32
C LYS A 53 -21.54 23.82 -24.70
N ASP A 54 -20.22 23.66 -24.85
CA ASP A 54 -19.52 23.23 -26.05
C ASP A 54 -18.12 22.71 -25.70
N GLY A 55 -17.42 22.10 -26.68
CA GLY A 55 -16.08 21.52 -26.47
C GLY A 55 -15.05 22.54 -25.99
N ALA A 56 -15.06 23.76 -26.50
CA ALA A 56 -14.12 24.80 -26.08
C ALA A 56 -14.35 25.23 -24.62
N SER A 57 -15.60 25.32 -24.18
CA SER A 57 -15.96 25.61 -22.79
C SER A 57 -15.51 24.50 -21.85
N LEU A 58 -15.67 23.23 -22.26
CA LEU A 58 -15.20 22.07 -21.49
C LEU A 58 -13.67 22.08 -21.37
N LEU A 59 -12.94 22.30 -22.45
CA LEU A 59 -11.47 22.37 -22.43
C LEU A 59 -10.98 23.52 -21.54
N ALA A 60 -11.61 24.69 -21.63
CA ALA A 60 -11.27 25.84 -20.77
C ALA A 60 -11.47 25.52 -19.27
N PHE A 61 -12.54 24.82 -18.94
CA PHE A 61 -12.80 24.39 -17.56
C PHE A 61 -11.79 23.35 -17.06
N LEU A 62 -11.44 22.34 -17.86
CA LEU A 62 -10.44 21.34 -17.51
C LEU A 62 -9.06 21.98 -17.27
N ASN A 63 -8.67 22.93 -18.11
CA ASN A 63 -7.43 23.69 -17.91
C ASN A 63 -7.47 24.54 -16.63
N LEU A 64 -8.60 25.15 -16.30
CA LEU A 64 -8.77 25.86 -15.03
C LEU A 64 -8.63 24.91 -13.83
N LEU A 65 -9.27 23.73 -13.89
CA LEU A 65 -9.13 22.71 -12.84
C LEU A 65 -7.67 22.32 -12.64
N ASN A 66 -6.92 22.02 -13.71
CA ASN A 66 -5.52 21.65 -13.60
C ASN A 66 -4.67 22.71 -12.91
N VAL A 67 -4.88 24.00 -13.24
CA VAL A 67 -4.13 25.11 -12.63
C VAL A 67 -4.47 25.28 -11.15
N VAL A 68 -5.75 25.21 -10.79
CA VAL A 68 -6.19 25.37 -9.40
C VAL A 68 -5.77 24.18 -8.55
N ASP A 69 -5.91 22.97 -9.10
CA ASP A 69 -5.53 21.73 -8.44
C ASP A 69 -4.02 21.67 -8.17
N ASP A 70 -3.17 22.03 -9.14
CA ASP A 70 -1.72 22.06 -8.95
C ASP A 70 -1.32 23.02 -7.81
N LYS A 71 -1.96 24.19 -7.73
CA LYS A 71 -1.69 25.19 -6.68
C LYS A 71 -2.10 24.71 -5.29
N ILE A 72 -3.30 24.13 -5.16
CA ILE A 72 -3.76 23.66 -3.84
C ILE A 72 -3.02 22.41 -3.40
N GLU A 73 -2.70 21.50 -4.32
CA GLU A 73 -1.90 20.32 -4.03
C GLU A 73 -0.50 20.71 -3.55
N THR A 74 0.17 21.65 -4.24
CA THR A 74 1.48 22.17 -3.85
C THR A 74 1.45 22.81 -2.46
N ALA A 75 0.45 23.65 -2.18
CA ALA A 75 0.29 24.28 -0.88
C ALA A 75 0.00 23.26 0.24
N TYR A 76 -0.84 22.26 -0.06
CA TYR A 76 -1.14 21.19 0.90
C TYR A 76 0.10 20.33 1.21
N VAL A 77 0.84 19.90 0.19
CA VAL A 77 2.07 19.11 0.37
C VAL A 77 3.11 19.88 1.18
N TYR A 78 3.39 21.13 0.84
CA TYR A 78 4.32 21.96 1.61
C TYR A 78 3.95 22.05 3.09
N SER A 79 2.70 22.39 3.37
CA SER A 79 2.22 22.55 4.75
C SER A 79 2.18 21.23 5.52
N HIS A 80 1.84 20.13 4.85
CA HIS A 80 1.84 18.78 5.40
C HIS A 80 3.25 18.33 5.79
N LEU A 81 4.23 18.47 4.88
CA LEU A 81 5.63 18.15 5.16
C LEU A 81 6.18 18.97 6.32
N LYS A 82 5.85 20.27 6.40
CA LYS A 82 6.21 21.13 7.55
C LYS A 82 5.56 20.68 8.86
N ALA A 83 4.33 20.21 8.82
CA ALA A 83 3.63 19.71 10.01
C ALA A 83 4.24 18.38 10.47
N ASP A 84 4.57 17.48 9.55
CA ASP A 84 5.06 16.14 9.89
C ASP A 84 6.50 16.10 10.43
N GLN A 85 7.35 17.08 10.08
CA GLN A 85 8.70 17.18 10.65
C GLN A 85 8.70 17.54 12.15
N ASP A 86 7.61 18.18 12.63
CA ASP A 86 7.35 18.49 14.04
C ASP A 86 5.85 18.75 14.26
N THR A 87 5.13 17.71 14.65
CA THR A 87 3.68 17.77 14.89
C THR A 87 3.30 18.61 16.11
N SER A 88 4.26 19.01 16.95
CA SER A 88 4.04 19.90 18.10
C SER A 88 4.10 21.39 17.73
N ASN A 89 4.57 21.72 16.51
CA ASN A 89 4.67 23.09 16.04
C ASN A 89 3.31 23.63 15.60
N ASN A 90 2.70 24.49 16.43
CA ASN A 90 1.36 25.04 16.18
C ASN A 90 1.27 25.88 14.89
N GLU A 91 2.31 26.60 14.49
CA GLU A 91 2.30 27.40 13.26
C GLU A 91 2.16 26.49 12.03
N ASN A 92 2.94 25.43 11.99
CA ASN A 92 2.87 24.44 10.91
C ASN A 92 1.52 23.71 10.88
N GLN A 93 0.96 23.37 12.05
CA GLN A 93 -0.37 22.78 12.14
C GLN A 93 -1.45 23.72 11.58
N VAL A 94 -1.38 25.02 11.88
CA VAL A 94 -2.31 26.03 11.34
C VAL A 94 -2.18 26.15 9.82
N LEU A 95 -0.96 26.18 9.27
CA LEU A 95 -0.74 26.20 7.81
C LEU A 95 -1.38 24.98 7.15
N ASN A 96 -1.14 23.79 7.69
CA ASN A 96 -1.69 22.54 7.14
C ASN A 96 -3.23 22.51 7.22
N GLN A 97 -3.81 22.91 8.34
CA GLN A 97 -5.26 22.98 8.49
C GLN A 97 -5.90 23.94 7.48
N ARG A 98 -5.27 25.08 7.22
CA ARG A 98 -5.76 26.07 6.25
C ARG A 98 -5.69 25.55 4.82
N ALA A 99 -4.58 24.90 4.43
CA ALA A 99 -4.46 24.28 3.12
C ALA A 99 -5.50 23.18 2.94
N PHE A 100 -5.65 22.30 3.93
CA PHE A 100 -6.64 21.23 3.90
C PHE A 100 -8.08 21.75 3.81
N SER A 101 -8.43 22.78 4.59
CA SER A 101 -9.77 23.39 4.51
C SER A 101 -10.04 23.98 3.12
N THR A 102 -9.05 24.64 2.51
CA THR A 102 -9.18 25.20 1.16
C THR A 102 -9.28 24.09 0.10
N TYR A 103 -8.55 22.99 0.27
CA TYR A 103 -8.68 21.79 -0.58
C TYR A 103 -10.11 21.22 -0.54
N ILE A 104 -10.71 21.11 0.65
CA ILE A 104 -12.10 20.64 0.81
C ILE A 104 -13.10 21.60 0.14
N GLU A 105 -12.90 22.94 0.28
CA GLU A 105 -13.75 23.94 -0.38
C GLU A 105 -13.66 23.82 -1.91
N PHE A 106 -12.45 23.67 -2.47
CA PHE A 106 -12.24 23.48 -3.91
C PHE A 106 -12.86 22.17 -4.41
N SER A 107 -12.65 21.07 -3.70
CA SER A 107 -13.25 19.76 -4.02
C SER A 107 -14.78 19.83 -4.01
N GLY A 108 -15.37 20.54 -3.04
CA GLY A 108 -16.81 20.78 -2.99
C GLY A 108 -17.32 21.61 -4.17
N ALA A 109 -16.57 22.62 -4.60
CA ALA A 109 -16.93 23.48 -5.73
C ALA A 109 -16.87 22.74 -7.08
N SER A 110 -16.01 21.74 -7.23
CA SER A 110 -15.84 20.93 -8.45
C SER A 110 -16.65 19.62 -8.45
N ALA A 111 -17.29 19.25 -7.34
CA ALA A 111 -17.98 17.95 -7.16
C ALA A 111 -19.11 17.68 -8.17
N TRP A 112 -19.68 18.70 -8.77
CA TRP A 112 -20.71 18.59 -9.81
C TRP A 112 -20.20 17.99 -11.12
N PHE A 113 -18.88 18.07 -11.38
CA PHE A 113 -18.32 17.80 -12.70
C PHE A 113 -18.38 16.32 -13.10
N ALA A 114 -17.91 15.41 -12.24
CA ALA A 114 -17.91 13.98 -12.54
C ALA A 114 -19.32 13.43 -12.80
N PRO A 115 -20.35 13.73 -11.98
CA PRO A 115 -21.74 13.37 -12.30
C PRO A 115 -22.25 13.96 -13.63
N ALA A 116 -21.87 15.20 -13.96
CA ALA A 116 -22.28 15.83 -15.20
C ALA A 116 -21.69 15.15 -16.44
N ILE A 117 -20.41 14.77 -16.41
CA ILE A 117 -19.75 13.98 -17.47
C ILE A 117 -20.36 12.58 -17.57
N LEU A 118 -20.65 11.94 -16.46
CA LEU A 118 -21.27 10.61 -16.42
C LEU A 118 -22.66 10.60 -17.06
N ALA A 119 -23.42 11.68 -16.89
CA ALA A 119 -24.79 11.82 -17.42
C ALA A 119 -24.88 11.98 -18.94
N LEU A 120 -23.77 12.34 -19.61
CA LEU A 120 -23.77 12.51 -21.08
C LEU A 120 -24.06 11.19 -21.80
N SER A 121 -24.84 11.24 -22.89
CA SER A 121 -24.93 10.11 -23.82
C SER A 121 -23.58 9.86 -24.48
N ASP A 122 -23.39 8.71 -25.15
CA ASP A 122 -22.14 8.43 -25.83
C ASP A 122 -21.98 9.34 -27.06
N GLU A 123 -23.08 9.68 -27.73
CA GLU A 123 -23.12 10.62 -28.85
C GLU A 123 -22.76 12.04 -28.41
N GLU A 124 -23.32 12.53 -27.32
CA GLU A 124 -22.97 13.84 -26.76
C GLU A 124 -21.52 13.91 -26.33
N PHE A 125 -21.02 12.86 -25.66
CA PHE A 125 -19.64 12.76 -25.22
C PHE A 125 -18.65 12.85 -26.39
N GLU A 126 -18.85 12.05 -27.45
CA GLU A 126 -17.98 12.07 -28.65
C GLU A 126 -18.12 13.38 -29.44
N GLU A 127 -19.25 14.07 -29.37
CA GLU A 127 -19.43 15.35 -30.05
C GLU A 127 -18.51 16.44 -29.48
N TYR A 128 -18.19 16.43 -28.18
CA TYR A 128 -17.24 17.39 -27.59
C TYR A 128 -15.85 17.24 -28.19
N PHE A 129 -15.37 16.05 -28.44
CA PHE A 129 -14.05 15.80 -29.05
C PHE A 129 -14.00 16.21 -30.52
N LYS A 130 -15.11 16.10 -31.25
CA LYS A 130 -15.21 16.61 -32.63
C LYS A 130 -15.19 18.13 -32.68
N GLN A 131 -15.84 18.77 -31.71
CA GLN A 131 -15.89 20.24 -31.61
C GLN A 131 -14.56 20.85 -31.18
N GLU A 132 -13.83 20.16 -30.30
CA GLU A 132 -12.57 20.66 -29.72
C GLU A 132 -11.54 19.52 -29.63
N PRO A 133 -10.67 19.38 -30.64
CA PRO A 133 -9.63 18.32 -30.64
C PRO A 133 -8.66 18.36 -29.46
N GLY A 134 -8.48 19.53 -28.80
CA GLY A 134 -7.65 19.63 -27.59
C GLY A 134 -8.16 18.83 -26.40
N LEU A 135 -9.42 18.36 -26.45
CA LEU A 135 -9.97 17.46 -25.43
C LEU A 135 -9.38 16.04 -25.50
N GLU A 136 -8.72 15.65 -26.60
CA GLU A 136 -8.04 14.35 -26.68
C GLU A 136 -6.97 14.20 -25.58
N ASP A 137 -6.33 15.27 -25.17
CA ASP A 137 -5.38 15.29 -24.05
C ASP A 137 -6.03 14.93 -22.69
N PHE A 138 -7.37 14.96 -22.61
CA PHE A 138 -8.15 14.62 -21.44
C PHE A 138 -9.02 13.36 -21.61
N ARG A 139 -8.90 12.66 -22.76
CA ARG A 139 -9.79 11.53 -23.08
C ARG A 139 -9.84 10.48 -21.99
N VAL A 140 -8.69 9.97 -21.56
CA VAL A 140 -8.62 8.91 -20.54
C VAL A 140 -9.20 9.38 -19.20
N LEU A 141 -8.96 10.64 -18.80
CA LEU A 141 -9.55 11.23 -17.60
C LEU A 141 -11.09 11.24 -17.68
N LEU A 142 -11.63 11.70 -18.81
CA LEU A 142 -13.08 11.81 -19.02
C LEU A 142 -13.75 10.43 -19.17
N GLU A 143 -13.12 9.49 -19.86
CA GLU A 143 -13.58 8.10 -19.94
C GLU A 143 -13.57 7.41 -18.58
N THR A 144 -12.52 7.64 -17.77
CA THR A 144 -12.44 7.11 -16.39
C THR A 144 -13.57 7.67 -15.51
N ALA A 145 -13.95 8.95 -15.67
CA ALA A 145 -15.10 9.52 -14.97
C ALA A 145 -16.42 8.83 -15.36
N ARG A 146 -16.48 8.21 -16.56
CA ARG A 146 -17.66 7.51 -17.07
C ARG A 146 -17.66 5.99 -16.81
N ILE A 147 -16.60 5.45 -16.22
CA ILE A 147 -16.44 3.99 -16.03
C ILE A 147 -17.62 3.36 -15.25
N LYS A 148 -18.26 4.14 -14.38
CA LYS A 148 -19.44 3.70 -13.61
C LYS A 148 -20.76 3.84 -14.37
N LYS A 149 -20.73 4.23 -15.66
CA LYS A 149 -21.95 4.34 -16.47
C LYS A 149 -22.64 2.97 -16.53
N GLY A 150 -23.93 2.93 -16.17
CA GLY A 150 -24.68 1.67 -15.98
C GLY A 150 -24.73 1.15 -14.54
N HIS A 151 -23.86 1.68 -13.67
CA HIS A 151 -23.77 1.34 -12.26
C HIS A 151 -24.11 2.54 -11.34
N VAL A 152 -24.79 3.52 -11.88
CA VAL A 152 -25.27 4.70 -11.13
C VAL A 152 -26.79 4.66 -11.05
N LEU A 153 -27.32 4.95 -9.88
CA LEU A 153 -28.74 5.03 -9.60
C LEU A 153 -29.29 6.42 -9.95
N SER A 154 -30.60 6.61 -9.78
CA SER A 154 -31.17 7.94 -9.90
C SER A 154 -30.63 8.89 -8.81
N ASP A 155 -30.62 10.20 -9.06
CA ASP A 155 -30.17 11.21 -8.11
C ASP A 155 -30.83 11.08 -6.73
N LYS A 156 -32.09 10.66 -6.70
CA LYS A 156 -32.84 10.49 -5.45
C LYS A 156 -32.35 9.27 -4.67
N GLU A 157 -32.03 8.18 -5.36
CA GLU A 157 -31.54 6.95 -4.75
C GLU A 157 -30.10 7.13 -4.27
N GLU A 158 -29.22 7.76 -5.08
CA GLU A 158 -27.85 8.11 -4.68
C GLU A 158 -27.85 9.03 -3.45
N ALA A 159 -28.72 10.05 -3.44
CA ALA A 159 -28.84 10.95 -2.29
C ALA A 159 -29.37 10.21 -1.03
N LEU A 160 -30.20 9.19 -1.19
CA LEU A 160 -30.66 8.34 -0.09
C LEU A 160 -29.52 7.46 0.45
N LEU A 161 -28.78 6.79 -0.42
CA LEU A 161 -27.64 5.95 -0.04
C LEU A 161 -26.52 6.78 0.59
N SER A 162 -26.25 7.98 0.07
CA SER A 162 -25.28 8.90 0.66
C SER A 162 -25.67 9.29 2.10
N LYS A 163 -26.96 9.53 2.38
CA LYS A 163 -27.43 9.78 3.76
C LYS A 163 -27.36 8.54 4.65
N ALA A 164 -27.49 7.34 4.07
CA ALA A 164 -27.37 6.08 4.79
C ALA A 164 -25.90 5.65 5.03
N SER A 165 -24.92 6.28 4.38
CA SER A 165 -23.51 5.88 4.46
C SER A 165 -22.96 5.84 5.89
N GLU A 166 -23.41 6.75 6.76
CA GLU A 166 -23.00 6.75 8.17
C GLU A 166 -23.51 5.51 8.93
N VAL A 167 -24.69 5.00 8.55
CA VAL A 167 -25.25 3.76 9.12
C VAL A 167 -24.43 2.56 8.66
N PHE A 168 -24.04 2.50 7.39
CA PHE A 168 -23.21 1.41 6.85
C PHE A 168 -21.83 1.36 7.50
N GLN A 169 -21.25 2.49 7.88
CA GLN A 169 -19.98 2.55 8.60
C GLN A 169 -20.06 2.06 10.06
N GLY A 170 -21.24 1.79 10.58
CA GLY A 170 -21.46 1.39 11.98
C GLY A 170 -20.68 0.12 12.37
N ALA A 171 -20.61 -0.87 11.47
CA ALA A 171 -19.89 -2.13 11.71
C ALA A 171 -18.37 -1.91 11.85
N SER A 172 -17.78 -1.22 10.89
CA SER A 172 -16.35 -0.87 10.90
C SER A 172 -15.99 0.02 12.11
N LYS A 173 -16.80 1.02 12.44
CA LYS A 173 -16.61 1.85 13.63
C LYS A 173 -16.64 1.02 14.92
N THR A 174 -17.59 0.09 15.04
CA THR A 174 -17.71 -0.80 16.22
C THR A 174 -16.49 -1.71 16.33
N PHE A 175 -16.05 -2.32 15.20
CA PHE A 175 -14.83 -3.09 15.17
C PHE A 175 -13.61 -2.27 15.65
N ASN A 176 -13.44 -1.06 15.14
CA ASN A 176 -12.31 -0.19 15.50
C ASN A 176 -12.31 0.17 17.01
N LEU A 177 -13.47 0.46 17.58
CA LEU A 177 -13.58 0.75 19.01
C LEU A 177 -13.27 -0.49 19.87
N LEU A 178 -13.83 -1.66 19.52
CA LEU A 178 -13.51 -2.91 20.19
C LEU A 178 -12.01 -3.22 20.12
N ASN A 179 -11.45 -3.21 18.91
CA ASN A 179 -10.06 -3.62 18.66
C ASN A 179 -9.02 -2.68 19.27
N ASN A 180 -9.27 -1.37 19.25
CA ASN A 180 -8.25 -0.38 19.58
C ASN A 180 -8.46 0.26 20.98
N ALA A 181 -9.69 0.21 21.54
CA ALA A 181 -10.00 0.87 22.78
C ALA A 181 -10.47 -0.07 23.90
N ASP A 182 -11.39 -0.99 23.60
CA ASP A 182 -12.08 -1.78 24.63
C ASP A 182 -11.33 -3.06 25.00
N ILE A 183 -10.71 -3.74 24.02
CA ILE A 183 -9.92 -4.95 24.25
C ILE A 183 -8.72 -4.62 25.14
N LYS A 184 -8.59 -5.42 26.21
CA LYS A 184 -7.42 -5.47 27.07
C LYS A 184 -6.88 -6.89 27.07
N PHE A 185 -5.57 -6.99 27.06
CA PHE A 185 -4.89 -8.27 27.13
C PHE A 185 -4.37 -8.49 28.55
N ASP A 186 -4.29 -9.75 28.94
CA ASP A 186 -3.67 -10.13 30.21
C ASP A 186 -2.14 -9.96 30.15
N GLU A 187 -1.49 -10.07 31.31
CA GLU A 187 -0.03 -10.12 31.41
C GLU A 187 0.49 -11.48 30.89
N ILE A 188 1.69 -11.44 30.31
CA ILE A 188 2.48 -12.62 29.96
C ILE A 188 3.79 -12.62 30.73
N THR A 189 4.43 -13.78 30.81
CA THR A 189 5.73 -13.97 31.45
C THR A 189 6.83 -13.93 30.40
N THR A 190 7.78 -13.00 30.52
CA THR A 190 8.93 -12.87 29.61
C THR A 190 9.98 -13.97 29.85
N GLU A 191 10.99 -14.08 28.96
CA GLU A 191 12.12 -15.01 29.14
C GLU A 191 12.87 -14.80 30.45
N ASP A 192 12.94 -13.57 30.95
CA ASP A 192 13.60 -13.20 32.20
C ASP A 192 12.70 -13.41 33.43
N GLY A 193 11.48 -13.92 33.25
CA GLY A 193 10.50 -14.17 34.31
C GLY A 193 9.74 -12.91 34.79
N GLU A 194 9.86 -11.78 34.09
CA GLU A 194 9.11 -10.58 34.37
C GLU A 194 7.68 -10.67 33.83
N LYS A 195 6.72 -10.04 34.48
CA LYS A 195 5.36 -9.92 33.96
C LYS A 195 5.16 -8.60 33.25
N VAL A 196 4.62 -8.68 32.02
CA VAL A 196 4.34 -7.53 31.18
C VAL A 196 2.94 -7.63 30.58
N GLU A 197 2.23 -6.52 30.56
CA GLU A 197 0.94 -6.43 29.88
C GLU A 197 1.15 -6.59 28.37
N LEU A 198 0.43 -7.52 27.73
CA LEU A 198 0.46 -7.70 26.28
C LEU A 198 -0.33 -6.57 25.62
N THR A 199 0.14 -6.13 24.45
CA THR A 199 -0.53 -5.16 23.59
C THR A 199 -0.38 -5.57 22.13
N ASN A 200 -1.22 -5.04 21.25
CA ASN A 200 -1.01 -5.21 19.80
C ASN A 200 0.37 -4.71 19.34
N GLY A 201 0.91 -3.68 20.00
CA GLY A 201 2.19 -3.08 19.66
C GLY A 201 3.41 -3.89 20.07
N ASN A 202 3.34 -4.61 21.20
CA ASN A 202 4.47 -5.42 21.70
C ASN A 202 4.35 -6.93 21.41
N TYR A 203 3.22 -7.37 20.83
CA TYR A 203 2.98 -8.78 20.50
C TYR A 203 4.08 -9.37 19.60
N SER A 204 4.55 -8.61 18.60
CA SER A 204 5.60 -9.06 17.70
C SER A 204 6.89 -9.45 18.45
N VAL A 205 7.25 -8.71 19.49
CA VAL A 205 8.45 -9.00 20.29
C VAL A 205 8.36 -10.38 20.96
N TYR A 206 7.18 -10.74 21.48
CA TYR A 206 7.00 -11.99 22.23
C TYR A 206 6.70 -13.18 21.34
N ILE A 207 6.02 -12.99 20.20
CA ILE A 207 5.78 -14.09 19.25
C ILE A 207 7.05 -14.47 18.48
N GLU A 208 8.06 -13.60 18.45
CA GLU A 208 9.37 -13.86 17.88
C GLU A 208 10.39 -14.36 18.90
N SER A 209 10.02 -14.51 20.18
CA SER A 209 10.89 -15.02 21.23
C SER A 209 11.48 -16.40 20.88
N LYS A 210 12.73 -16.64 21.28
CA LYS A 210 13.37 -17.97 21.14
C LYS A 210 12.74 -19.00 22.05
N ASN A 211 12.12 -18.59 23.17
CA ASN A 211 11.43 -19.46 24.10
C ASN A 211 10.01 -19.79 23.61
N GLN A 212 9.75 -21.07 23.36
CA GLN A 212 8.45 -21.54 22.85
C GLN A 212 7.30 -21.28 23.85
N ASP A 213 7.53 -21.37 25.17
CA ASP A 213 6.50 -21.11 26.17
C ASP A 213 6.05 -19.65 26.14
N VAL A 214 6.99 -18.71 25.94
CA VAL A 214 6.68 -17.28 25.80
C VAL A 214 5.84 -17.02 24.55
N ARG A 215 6.20 -17.64 23.41
CA ARG A 215 5.42 -17.51 22.16
C ARG A 215 4.01 -18.05 22.33
N LYS A 216 3.88 -19.22 22.96
CA LYS A 216 2.59 -19.85 23.24
C LYS A 216 1.73 -18.98 24.14
N GLU A 217 2.27 -18.50 25.26
CA GLU A 217 1.55 -17.63 26.21
C GLU A 217 1.12 -16.33 25.52
N ALA A 218 2.00 -15.70 24.73
CA ALA A 218 1.68 -14.50 23.97
C ALA A 218 0.54 -14.75 22.95
N PHE A 219 0.60 -15.85 22.21
CA PHE A 219 -0.41 -16.24 21.24
C PHE A 219 -1.78 -16.49 21.92
N GLU A 220 -1.83 -17.30 22.94
CA GLU A 220 -3.05 -17.61 23.67
C GLU A 220 -3.65 -16.34 24.30
N THR A 221 -2.81 -15.49 24.89
CA THR A 221 -3.20 -14.23 25.51
C THR A 221 -3.75 -13.23 24.50
N LEU A 222 -3.13 -13.14 23.30
CA LEU A 222 -3.63 -12.30 22.22
C LEU A 222 -5.04 -12.72 21.76
N TYR A 223 -5.26 -14.00 21.53
CA TYR A 223 -6.53 -14.48 20.97
C TYR A 223 -7.68 -14.53 21.99
N LYS A 224 -7.37 -14.62 23.27
CA LYS A 224 -8.37 -14.76 24.35
C LYS A 224 -9.51 -13.72 24.30
N PRO A 225 -9.26 -12.40 24.24
CA PRO A 225 -10.35 -11.42 24.17
C PRO A 225 -11.14 -11.49 22.84
N TYR A 226 -10.52 -11.82 21.72
CA TYR A 226 -11.23 -12.01 20.45
C TYR A 226 -12.17 -13.20 20.50
N ILE A 227 -11.74 -14.32 21.08
CA ILE A 227 -12.57 -15.51 21.30
C ILE A 227 -13.73 -15.20 22.24
N ASN A 228 -13.49 -14.44 23.31
CA ASN A 228 -14.53 -14.03 24.26
C ASN A 228 -15.60 -13.16 23.60
N LEU A 229 -15.23 -12.36 22.60
CA LEU A 229 -16.12 -11.46 21.87
C LEU A 229 -16.48 -11.97 20.44
N LYS A 230 -16.23 -13.25 20.15
CA LYS A 230 -16.38 -13.84 18.82
C LYS A 230 -17.75 -13.61 18.15
N ASN A 231 -18.83 -13.61 18.94
CA ASN A 231 -20.17 -13.34 18.41
C ASN A 231 -20.33 -11.87 17.99
N THR A 232 -19.74 -10.94 18.73
CA THR A 232 -19.75 -9.50 18.39
C THR A 232 -18.93 -9.24 17.13
N PHE A 233 -17.73 -9.80 17.05
CA PHE A 233 -16.89 -9.69 15.85
C PHE A 233 -17.53 -10.36 14.62
N ALA A 234 -18.19 -11.49 14.79
CA ALA A 234 -18.94 -12.12 13.68
C ALA A 234 -20.11 -11.24 13.22
N SER A 235 -20.79 -10.57 14.16
CA SER A 235 -21.88 -9.65 13.83
C SER A 235 -21.37 -8.41 13.09
N THR A 236 -20.24 -7.82 13.51
CA THR A 236 -19.66 -6.65 12.83
C THR A 236 -19.17 -7.03 11.44
N LEU A 237 -18.38 -8.10 11.30
CA LEU A 237 -17.87 -8.55 10.01
C LEU A 237 -18.99 -8.98 9.07
N GLY A 238 -19.97 -9.74 9.55
CA GLY A 238 -21.13 -10.16 8.74
C GLY A 238 -22.00 -8.98 8.29
N THR A 239 -22.09 -7.91 9.10
CA THR A 239 -22.78 -6.67 8.71
C THR A 239 -22.01 -5.92 7.63
N GLU A 240 -20.69 -5.84 7.74
CA GLU A 240 -19.83 -5.21 6.73
C GLU A 240 -19.94 -5.92 5.37
N VAL A 241 -19.76 -7.26 5.35
CA VAL A 241 -19.90 -8.09 4.15
C VAL A 241 -21.28 -7.90 3.50
N LYS A 242 -22.34 -7.88 4.31
CA LYS A 242 -23.70 -7.62 3.83
C LYS A 242 -23.83 -6.21 3.24
N GLY A 243 -23.17 -5.21 3.83
CA GLY A 243 -23.11 -3.84 3.30
C GLY A 243 -22.43 -3.79 1.92
N HIS A 244 -21.31 -4.49 1.76
CA HIS A 244 -20.60 -4.60 0.47
C HIS A 244 -21.45 -5.28 -0.61
N ASN A 245 -22.06 -6.42 -0.30
CA ASN A 245 -22.94 -7.15 -1.23
C ASN A 245 -24.19 -6.33 -1.58
N PHE A 246 -24.80 -5.66 -0.59
CA PHE A 246 -25.93 -4.77 -0.83
C PHE A 246 -25.55 -3.61 -1.76
N SER A 247 -24.42 -2.94 -1.50
CA SER A 247 -23.95 -1.83 -2.33
C SER A 247 -23.71 -2.28 -3.78
N ALA A 248 -23.05 -3.41 -3.98
CA ALA A 248 -22.84 -3.98 -5.31
C ALA A 248 -24.16 -4.28 -6.03
N LEU A 249 -25.08 -4.96 -5.35
CA LEU A 249 -26.37 -5.36 -5.91
C LEU A 249 -27.20 -4.14 -6.37
N VAL A 250 -27.32 -3.11 -5.53
CA VAL A 250 -28.13 -1.92 -5.88
C VAL A 250 -27.53 -1.13 -7.01
N HIS A 251 -26.19 -1.16 -7.18
CA HIS A 251 -25.48 -0.53 -8.29
C HIS A 251 -25.31 -1.45 -9.53
N ASN A 252 -26.10 -2.51 -9.63
CA ASN A 252 -26.13 -3.44 -10.78
C ASN A 252 -24.79 -4.16 -11.06
N TYR A 253 -24.01 -4.45 -10.04
CA TYR A 253 -22.89 -5.38 -10.14
C TYR A 253 -23.31 -6.78 -9.75
N ASP A 254 -22.69 -7.80 -10.35
CA ASP A 254 -22.99 -9.21 -10.07
C ASP A 254 -22.49 -9.64 -8.67
N SER A 255 -21.44 -8.96 -8.16
CA SER A 255 -20.84 -9.26 -6.87
C SER A 255 -20.14 -8.07 -6.25
N ALA A 256 -19.90 -8.10 -4.93
CA ALA A 256 -19.05 -7.14 -4.25
C ALA A 256 -17.61 -7.14 -4.82
N ARG A 257 -17.09 -8.32 -5.21
CA ARG A 257 -15.78 -8.45 -5.86
C ARG A 257 -15.74 -7.67 -7.17
N GLN A 258 -16.69 -7.89 -8.06
CA GLN A 258 -16.77 -7.17 -9.32
C GLN A 258 -16.82 -5.65 -9.10
N ALA A 259 -17.67 -5.19 -8.17
CA ALA A 259 -17.78 -3.76 -7.85
C ALA A 259 -16.48 -3.16 -7.33
N ALA A 260 -15.81 -3.86 -6.41
CA ALA A 260 -14.55 -3.41 -5.81
C ALA A 260 -13.41 -3.35 -6.85
N LEU A 261 -13.25 -4.38 -7.67
CA LEU A 261 -12.21 -4.46 -8.69
C LEU A 261 -12.47 -3.47 -9.83
N ALA A 262 -13.72 -3.33 -10.28
CA ALA A 262 -14.09 -2.36 -11.31
C ALA A 262 -13.75 -0.91 -10.92
N SER A 263 -13.86 -0.56 -9.64
CA SER A 263 -13.49 0.77 -9.14
C SER A 263 -12.01 1.11 -9.36
N ASN A 264 -11.15 0.09 -9.40
CA ASN A 264 -9.73 0.19 -9.67
C ASN A 264 -9.35 -0.19 -11.12
N GLN A 265 -10.33 -0.43 -11.99
CA GLN A 265 -10.14 -0.88 -13.37
C GLN A 265 -9.34 -2.19 -13.46
N VAL A 266 -9.56 -3.11 -12.52
CA VAL A 266 -8.91 -4.42 -12.45
C VAL A 266 -9.91 -5.50 -12.81
N PRO A 267 -9.66 -6.33 -13.84
CA PRO A 267 -10.51 -7.47 -14.18
C PRO A 267 -10.47 -8.56 -13.09
N GLU A 268 -11.57 -9.30 -12.93
CA GLU A 268 -11.67 -10.38 -11.94
C GLU A 268 -10.67 -11.53 -12.20
N GLU A 269 -10.25 -11.72 -13.44
CA GLU A 269 -9.24 -12.73 -13.84
C GLU A 269 -7.89 -12.52 -13.12
N VAL A 270 -7.56 -11.28 -12.74
CA VAL A 270 -6.35 -10.98 -11.95
C VAL A 270 -6.42 -11.64 -10.57
N TYR A 271 -7.58 -11.54 -9.94
CA TYR A 271 -7.84 -12.15 -8.64
C TYR A 271 -7.85 -13.68 -8.73
N ASP A 272 -8.55 -14.23 -9.72
CA ASP A 272 -8.66 -15.68 -9.92
C ASP A 272 -7.29 -16.30 -10.24
N ALA A 273 -6.50 -15.67 -11.12
CA ALA A 273 -5.14 -16.11 -11.43
C ALA A 273 -4.24 -16.14 -10.19
N LEU A 274 -4.34 -15.12 -9.32
CA LEU A 274 -3.58 -15.08 -8.08
C LEU A 274 -3.93 -16.26 -7.17
N VAL A 275 -5.20 -16.47 -6.87
CA VAL A 275 -5.66 -17.53 -5.98
C VAL A 275 -5.27 -18.91 -6.53
N ASP A 276 -5.48 -19.13 -7.82
CA ASP A 276 -5.13 -20.40 -8.49
C ASP A 276 -3.65 -20.73 -8.37
N VAL A 277 -2.76 -19.78 -8.78
CA VAL A 277 -1.31 -20.05 -8.78
C VAL A 277 -0.76 -20.18 -7.37
N VAL A 278 -1.20 -19.35 -6.43
CA VAL A 278 -0.75 -19.46 -5.04
C VAL A 278 -1.15 -20.82 -4.45
N ASN A 279 -2.38 -21.30 -4.73
CA ASN A 279 -2.81 -22.63 -4.28
C ASN A 279 -2.00 -23.76 -4.92
N GLU A 280 -1.64 -23.65 -6.21
CA GLU A 280 -0.75 -24.62 -6.89
C GLU A 280 0.65 -24.64 -6.26
N LYS A 281 1.14 -23.48 -5.81
CA LYS A 281 2.49 -23.32 -5.26
C LYS A 281 2.58 -23.48 -3.74
N LEU A 282 1.49 -23.85 -3.03
CA LEU A 282 1.53 -24.16 -1.59
C LEU A 282 2.62 -25.17 -1.18
N PRO A 283 2.99 -26.18 -1.99
CA PRO A 283 4.13 -27.03 -1.64
C PRO A 283 5.44 -26.28 -1.37
N LEU A 284 5.67 -25.11 -1.99
CA LEU A 284 6.84 -24.29 -1.70
C LEU A 284 6.75 -23.62 -0.32
N LEU A 285 5.55 -23.18 0.09
CA LEU A 285 5.31 -22.69 1.44
C LEU A 285 5.57 -23.78 2.47
N HIS A 286 5.02 -24.98 2.24
CA HIS A 286 5.21 -26.12 3.15
C HIS A 286 6.68 -26.53 3.27
N ARG A 287 7.44 -26.44 2.17
CA ARG A 287 8.89 -26.69 2.15
C ARG A 287 9.66 -25.65 2.98
N TYR A 288 9.31 -24.36 2.85
CA TYR A 288 9.90 -23.30 3.67
C TYR A 288 9.57 -23.45 5.16
N ILE A 289 8.33 -23.80 5.50
CA ILE A 289 7.90 -24.07 6.87
C ILE A 289 8.63 -25.30 7.46
N ALA A 290 8.83 -26.35 6.69
CA ALA A 290 9.61 -27.50 7.12
C ALA A 290 11.08 -27.14 7.40
N LEU A 291 11.65 -26.21 6.62
CA LEU A 291 12.98 -25.67 6.90
C LEU A 291 13.00 -24.89 8.21
N GLN A 292 11.96 -24.06 8.49
CA GLN A 292 11.81 -23.36 9.76
C GLN A 292 11.73 -24.35 10.95
N GLN A 293 10.91 -25.39 10.84
CA GLN A 293 10.78 -26.43 11.86
C GLN A 293 12.13 -27.07 12.19
N LYS A 294 12.87 -27.48 11.15
CA LYS A 294 14.21 -28.08 11.30
C LYS A 294 15.20 -27.11 11.96
N ALA A 295 15.20 -25.85 11.54
CA ALA A 295 16.10 -24.84 12.08
C ALA A 295 15.84 -24.53 13.56
N LEU A 296 14.57 -24.55 13.97
CA LEU A 296 14.16 -24.36 15.36
C LEU A 296 14.35 -25.62 16.23
N GLY A 297 14.63 -26.77 15.62
CA GLY A 297 14.80 -28.04 16.33
C GLY A 297 13.53 -28.56 17.01
N LEU A 298 12.35 -28.25 16.43
CA LEU A 298 11.05 -28.60 16.99
C LEU A 298 10.53 -29.90 16.39
N ASP A 299 10.04 -30.81 17.25
CA ASP A 299 9.39 -32.06 16.81
C ASP A 299 8.03 -31.77 16.13
N GLU A 300 7.27 -30.83 16.66
CA GLU A 300 6.01 -30.33 16.13
C GLU A 300 6.07 -28.81 16.01
N LEU A 301 5.55 -28.27 14.92
CA LEU A 301 5.48 -26.83 14.69
C LEU A 301 4.04 -26.34 14.88
N HIS A 302 3.87 -25.33 15.70
CA HIS A 302 2.60 -24.70 16.01
C HIS A 302 2.43 -23.38 15.28
N MET A 303 1.21 -22.85 15.22
CA MET A 303 0.93 -21.55 14.57
C MET A 303 1.73 -20.41 15.20
N TYR A 304 2.00 -20.46 16.49
CA TYR A 304 2.81 -19.46 17.21
C TYR A 304 4.34 -19.59 16.95
N ASP A 305 4.80 -20.64 16.28
CA ASP A 305 6.22 -20.84 15.95
C ASP A 305 6.61 -20.21 14.59
N LEU A 306 5.63 -19.82 13.76
CA LEU A 306 5.86 -19.37 12.38
C LEU A 306 6.54 -18.00 12.23
N TYR A 307 6.68 -17.26 13.33
CA TYR A 307 7.20 -15.90 13.34
C TYR A 307 8.65 -15.81 13.83
N VAL A 308 9.18 -16.87 14.42
CA VAL A 308 10.53 -16.90 14.99
C VAL A 308 11.60 -16.72 13.90
N PRO A 309 12.53 -15.77 14.07
CA PRO A 309 13.68 -15.67 13.17
C PRO A 309 14.57 -16.92 13.28
N ILE A 310 14.82 -17.60 12.16
CA ILE A 310 15.65 -18.82 12.11
C ILE A 310 17.13 -18.53 11.85
N THR A 311 17.50 -17.29 11.64
CA THR A 311 18.86 -16.86 11.27
C THR A 311 19.51 -15.94 12.31
N GLY A 312 18.89 -15.77 13.48
CA GLY A 312 19.41 -14.87 14.52
C GLY A 312 19.29 -13.38 14.18
N ASP A 313 20.05 -12.56 14.89
CA ASP A 313 20.07 -11.12 14.70
C ASP A 313 20.76 -10.74 13.37
N ALA A 314 20.41 -9.56 12.83
CA ALA A 314 21.01 -9.06 11.60
C ALA A 314 22.52 -8.89 11.75
N PRO A 315 23.36 -9.65 11.03
CA PRO A 315 24.82 -9.56 11.12
C PRO A 315 25.35 -8.32 10.37
N ILE A 316 24.47 -7.60 9.65
CA ILE A 316 24.81 -6.48 8.78
C ILE A 316 24.11 -5.23 9.32
N LYS A 317 24.85 -4.15 9.43
CA LYS A 317 24.34 -2.82 9.77
C LYS A 317 24.81 -1.81 8.75
N TYR A 318 23.98 -0.81 8.50
CA TYR A 318 24.31 0.32 7.66
C TYR A 318 23.95 1.59 8.41
N ASN A 319 24.93 2.49 8.57
CA ASN A 319 24.58 3.86 8.92
C ASN A 319 24.00 4.58 7.68
N TYR A 320 23.39 5.74 7.88
CA TYR A 320 22.71 6.44 6.78
C TYR A 320 23.63 6.78 5.61
N GLN A 321 24.86 7.21 5.88
CA GLN A 321 25.84 7.55 4.83
C GLN A 321 26.24 6.31 4.01
N GLU A 322 26.48 5.19 4.66
CA GLU A 322 26.76 3.92 3.99
C GLU A 322 25.56 3.44 3.17
N ALA A 323 24.35 3.53 3.73
CA ALA A 323 23.11 3.15 3.06
C ALA A 323 22.83 4.04 1.84
N SER A 324 23.03 5.35 1.93
CA SER A 324 22.82 6.26 0.80
C SER A 324 23.76 5.98 -0.36
N LEU A 325 25.05 5.74 -0.09
CA LEU A 325 26.02 5.35 -1.13
C LEU A 325 25.68 3.97 -1.72
N ALA A 326 25.33 3.01 -0.86
CA ALA A 326 24.99 1.66 -1.28
C ALA A 326 23.67 1.61 -2.07
N SER A 327 22.66 2.45 -1.77
CA SER A 327 21.42 2.52 -2.53
C SER A 327 21.65 2.98 -3.97
N VAL A 328 22.47 4.02 -4.16
CA VAL A 328 22.83 4.51 -5.49
C VAL A 328 23.57 3.44 -6.29
N GLU A 329 24.43 2.65 -5.64
CA GLU A 329 25.12 1.53 -6.29
C GLU A 329 24.19 0.35 -6.60
N ALA A 330 23.35 -0.03 -5.65
CA ALA A 330 22.42 -1.15 -5.79
C ALA A 330 21.43 -0.95 -6.95
N LEU A 331 20.98 0.29 -7.14
CA LEU A 331 19.97 0.63 -8.14
C LEU A 331 20.53 0.95 -9.53
N LYS A 332 21.86 0.80 -9.76
CA LYS A 332 22.48 0.94 -11.10
C LYS A 332 21.84 0.10 -12.21
N PRO A 333 21.36 -1.13 -11.96
CA PRO A 333 20.67 -1.91 -13.00
C PRO A 333 19.45 -1.22 -13.62
N LEU A 334 18.87 -0.22 -12.93
CA LEU A 334 17.75 0.59 -13.43
C LEU A 334 18.14 1.67 -14.46
N GLY A 335 19.41 1.70 -14.88
CA GLY A 335 19.91 2.58 -15.94
C GLY A 335 20.32 3.97 -15.46
N GLU A 336 20.95 4.72 -16.37
CA GLU A 336 21.60 6.01 -16.03
C GLU A 336 20.57 7.08 -15.63
N GLU A 337 19.44 7.17 -16.32
CA GLU A 337 18.39 8.15 -16.01
C GLU A 337 17.88 7.97 -14.57
N TYR A 338 17.59 6.72 -14.18
CA TYR A 338 17.18 6.39 -12.81
C TYR A 338 18.27 6.71 -11.80
N HIS A 339 19.52 6.39 -12.13
CA HIS A 339 20.68 6.64 -11.29
C HIS A 339 20.90 8.14 -11.02
N GLU A 340 20.71 9.01 -12.01
CA GLU A 340 20.79 10.46 -11.83
C GLU A 340 19.68 11.00 -10.92
N ILE A 341 18.46 10.43 -10.99
CA ILE A 341 17.37 10.78 -10.06
C ILE A 341 17.76 10.42 -8.62
N MET A 342 18.38 9.25 -8.40
CA MET A 342 18.83 8.85 -7.07
C MET A 342 19.88 9.81 -6.51
N LYS A 343 20.85 10.21 -7.32
CA LYS A 343 21.86 11.21 -6.92
C LYS A 343 21.21 12.56 -6.59
N LYS A 344 20.22 12.97 -7.41
CA LYS A 344 19.49 14.21 -7.21
C LYS A 344 18.69 14.19 -5.89
N ALA A 345 18.07 13.07 -5.51
CA ALA A 345 17.34 12.93 -4.26
C ALA A 345 18.21 13.25 -3.04
N TYR A 346 19.47 12.84 -3.06
CA TYR A 346 20.42 13.15 -1.99
C TYR A 346 21.00 14.58 -2.10
N ALA A 347 21.38 15.00 -3.29
CA ALA A 347 21.99 16.32 -3.51
C ALA A 347 21.03 17.47 -3.18
N ASP A 348 19.78 17.34 -3.58
CA ASP A 348 18.73 18.34 -3.39
C ASP A 348 17.99 18.17 -2.05
N ARG A 349 18.48 17.27 -1.18
CA ARG A 349 17.92 17.03 0.15
C ARG A 349 16.42 16.77 0.14
N TRP A 350 15.99 15.76 -0.63
CA TRP A 350 14.59 15.34 -0.62
C TRP A 350 14.20 14.55 0.64
N ILE A 351 15.19 14.10 1.44
CA ILE A 351 15.02 13.12 2.51
C ILE A 351 15.18 13.77 3.89
N ASP A 352 14.15 13.66 4.72
CA ASP A 352 14.19 13.98 6.15
C ASP A 352 14.49 12.71 6.93
N VAL A 353 15.71 12.59 7.43
CA VAL A 353 16.34 11.32 7.84
C VAL A 353 16.14 11.03 9.33
N ALA A 354 16.54 11.98 10.17
CA ALA A 354 16.68 11.72 11.60
C ALA A 354 15.34 11.71 12.32
N GLU A 355 15.15 10.77 13.25
CA GLU A 355 14.09 10.86 14.24
C GLU A 355 14.31 12.08 15.13
N ASN A 356 13.23 12.82 15.42
CA ASN A 356 13.25 13.91 16.38
C ASN A 356 11.94 13.97 17.18
N ILE A 357 11.98 14.70 18.31
CA ILE A 357 10.79 14.93 19.14
C ILE A 357 9.71 15.61 18.28
N GLY A 358 8.51 15.09 18.32
CA GLY A 358 7.37 15.61 17.58
C GLY A 358 7.30 15.22 16.10
N LYS A 359 8.31 14.55 15.54
CA LYS A 359 8.26 14.05 14.17
C LYS A 359 7.24 12.92 14.01
N ARG A 360 6.53 12.90 12.90
CA ARG A 360 5.62 11.81 12.53
C ARG A 360 6.39 10.49 12.43
N SER A 361 5.84 9.42 13.01
CA SER A 361 6.43 8.09 12.95
C SER A 361 6.25 7.42 11.58
N GLY A 362 7.06 6.39 11.30
CA GLY A 362 7.04 5.64 10.06
C GLY A 362 7.95 6.25 8.98
N GLY A 363 7.71 5.87 7.73
CA GLY A 363 8.36 6.38 6.53
C GLY A 363 7.32 6.58 5.44
N TYR A 364 7.54 7.54 4.54
CA TYR A 364 6.73 7.75 3.35
C TYR A 364 7.46 8.58 2.31
N SER A 365 7.02 8.48 1.04
CA SER A 365 7.32 9.42 -0.04
C SER A 365 6.07 10.23 -0.38
N SER A 366 6.20 11.55 -0.50
CA SER A 366 5.10 12.46 -0.82
C SER A 366 5.58 13.65 -1.66
N GLY A 367 4.68 14.20 -2.47
CA GLY A 367 4.94 15.37 -3.30
C GLY A 367 3.73 15.72 -4.15
N ALA A 368 3.71 16.93 -4.71
CA ALA A 368 2.75 17.41 -5.69
C ALA A 368 3.31 17.34 -7.11
N TYR A 369 2.46 17.55 -8.11
CA TYR A 369 2.87 17.53 -9.52
C TYR A 369 4.04 18.47 -9.81
N SER A 370 4.00 19.68 -9.27
CA SER A 370 5.02 20.72 -9.47
C SER A 370 6.15 20.71 -8.44
N THR A 371 6.27 19.66 -7.61
CA THR A 371 7.34 19.55 -6.59
C THR A 371 8.23 18.33 -6.80
N ALA A 372 9.40 18.34 -6.17
CA ALA A 372 10.15 17.12 -5.96
C ALA A 372 9.36 16.14 -5.07
N PRO A 373 9.60 14.81 -5.17
CA PRO A 373 9.09 13.84 -4.21
C PRO A 373 9.97 13.86 -2.94
N TYR A 374 9.35 14.16 -1.80
CA TYR A 374 10.04 14.22 -0.51
C TYR A 374 9.81 12.94 0.29
N ILE A 375 10.85 12.52 1.00
CA ILE A 375 10.84 11.29 1.82
C ILE A 375 10.97 11.66 3.29
N LEU A 376 10.08 11.13 4.14
CA LEU A 376 10.22 11.16 5.59
C LEU A 376 10.71 9.79 6.07
N LEU A 377 11.76 9.78 6.89
CA LEU A 377 12.27 8.59 7.58
C LEU A 377 12.38 8.86 9.08
N ASN A 378 12.46 7.80 9.85
CA ASN A 378 12.92 7.77 11.23
C ASN A 378 14.07 6.76 11.30
N TRP A 379 15.29 7.25 10.99
CA TRP A 379 16.44 6.40 10.73
C TRP A 379 17.06 5.82 12.00
N HIS A 380 17.25 4.51 11.99
CA HIS A 380 18.10 3.76 12.90
C HIS A 380 19.09 2.95 12.06
N ASP A 381 20.29 2.69 12.58
CA ASP A 381 21.36 2.00 11.83
C ASP A 381 21.11 0.48 11.72
N GLU A 382 19.94 0.12 11.17
CA GLU A 382 19.48 -1.26 10.98
C GLU A 382 19.26 -1.56 9.51
N LEU A 383 19.39 -2.83 9.12
CA LEU A 383 19.16 -3.25 7.75
C LEU A 383 17.72 -3.00 7.28
N SER A 384 16.75 -3.11 8.18
CA SER A 384 15.34 -2.78 7.91
C SER A 384 15.16 -1.33 7.43
N ASN A 385 15.85 -0.38 8.05
CA ASN A 385 15.80 1.03 7.62
C ASN A 385 16.44 1.25 6.24
N PHE A 386 17.44 0.44 5.88
CA PHE A 386 18.00 0.49 4.52
C PHE A 386 16.99 0.01 3.47
N PHE A 387 16.23 -1.05 3.77
CA PHE A 387 15.12 -1.46 2.91
C PHE A 387 14.04 -0.37 2.81
N THR A 388 13.66 0.25 3.92
CA THR A 388 12.71 1.38 3.92
C THR A 388 13.19 2.54 3.06
N LEU A 389 14.45 2.96 3.19
CA LEU A 389 15.03 4.02 2.34
C LEU A 389 14.90 3.69 0.85
N VAL A 390 15.28 2.47 0.45
CA VAL A 390 15.26 2.04 -0.95
C VAL A 390 13.82 1.88 -1.46
N HIS A 391 12.90 1.49 -0.60
CA HIS A 391 11.45 1.45 -0.87
C HIS A 391 10.92 2.86 -1.18
N GLU A 392 11.15 3.83 -0.30
CA GLU A 392 10.67 5.20 -0.48
C GLU A 392 11.33 5.90 -1.69
N LEU A 393 12.59 5.56 -1.99
CA LEU A 393 13.24 5.99 -3.23
C LEU A 393 12.54 5.42 -4.48
N GLY A 394 11.96 4.22 -4.40
CA GLY A 394 11.15 3.65 -5.48
C GLY A 394 9.88 4.45 -5.75
N HIS A 395 9.14 4.82 -4.72
CA HIS A 395 8.00 5.73 -4.84
C HIS A 395 8.40 7.09 -5.39
N SER A 396 9.51 7.64 -4.89
CA SER A 396 10.04 8.93 -5.34
C SER A 396 10.43 8.91 -6.82
N ALA A 397 11.10 7.86 -7.27
CA ALA A 397 11.44 7.69 -8.69
C ALA A 397 10.17 7.56 -9.55
N HIS A 398 9.21 6.74 -9.15
CA HIS A 398 7.95 6.59 -9.87
C HIS A 398 7.23 7.94 -10.03
N SER A 399 7.08 8.68 -8.93
CA SER A 399 6.48 10.01 -8.95
C SER A 399 7.26 10.98 -9.82
N TYR A 400 8.59 10.96 -9.76
CA TYR A 400 9.44 11.84 -10.56
C TYR A 400 9.31 11.54 -12.07
N PHE A 401 9.40 10.27 -12.48
CA PHE A 401 9.23 9.87 -13.88
C PHE A 401 7.85 10.24 -14.41
N THR A 402 6.79 9.90 -13.65
CA THR A 402 5.42 10.24 -14.03
C THR A 402 5.24 11.74 -14.24
N ARG A 403 5.59 12.57 -13.25
CA ARG A 403 5.35 14.02 -13.26
C ARG A 403 6.18 14.77 -14.30
N ASN A 404 7.36 14.25 -14.66
CA ASN A 404 8.20 14.86 -15.71
C ASN A 404 7.86 14.38 -17.12
N THR A 405 6.99 13.37 -17.28
CA THR A 405 6.62 12.82 -18.58
C THR A 405 5.15 13.10 -18.93
N GLN A 406 4.26 13.00 -17.94
CA GLN A 406 2.83 13.17 -18.13
C GLN A 406 2.36 14.61 -17.87
N PRO A 407 1.31 15.08 -18.55
CA PRO A 407 0.64 16.32 -18.17
C PRO A 407 -0.06 16.17 -16.81
N LYS A 408 -0.40 17.30 -16.16
CA LYS A 408 -0.94 17.35 -14.79
C LYS A 408 -2.07 16.35 -14.52
N GLN A 409 -3.04 16.23 -15.45
CA GLN A 409 -4.19 15.32 -15.29
C GLN A 409 -3.81 13.84 -15.23
N TYR A 410 -2.61 13.47 -15.66
CA TYR A 410 -2.06 12.11 -15.60
C TYR A 410 -0.79 12.01 -14.74
N GLY A 411 -0.46 13.08 -14.02
CA GLY A 411 0.76 13.21 -13.22
C GLY A 411 0.81 12.40 -11.92
N ASP A 412 -0.15 11.51 -11.72
CA ASP A 412 -0.23 10.56 -10.61
C ASP A 412 -0.46 9.15 -11.17
N TYR A 413 -0.44 8.12 -10.32
CA TYR A 413 -0.63 6.72 -10.70
C TYR A 413 -1.64 6.01 -9.80
N SER A 414 -2.17 4.87 -10.25
CA SER A 414 -3.12 4.08 -9.48
C SER A 414 -2.47 3.50 -8.22
N ILE A 415 -3.23 3.44 -7.13
CA ILE A 415 -2.79 2.76 -5.89
C ILE A 415 -2.46 1.28 -6.14
N PHE A 416 -3.15 0.64 -7.09
CA PHE A 416 -2.87 -0.72 -7.52
C PHE A 416 -1.44 -0.91 -8.06
N LEU A 417 -0.84 0.15 -8.63
CA LEU A 417 0.51 0.15 -9.18
C LEU A 417 1.57 0.70 -8.22
N ALA A 418 1.15 1.45 -7.20
CA ALA A 418 2.05 2.26 -6.37
C ALA A 418 3.21 1.45 -5.76
N GLU A 419 2.91 0.27 -5.20
CA GLU A 419 3.89 -0.57 -4.50
C GLU A 419 4.80 -1.40 -5.43
N ILE A 420 4.52 -1.45 -6.73
CA ILE A 420 5.32 -2.24 -7.66
C ILE A 420 6.71 -1.63 -7.81
N ALA A 421 6.81 -0.31 -7.91
CA ALA A 421 8.10 0.38 -8.07
C ALA A 421 8.97 0.27 -6.81
N SER A 422 8.39 0.51 -5.63
CA SER A 422 9.07 0.41 -4.34
C SER A 422 9.57 -1.01 -4.06
N THR A 423 8.72 -2.02 -4.29
CA THR A 423 9.06 -3.43 -4.10
C THR A 423 10.07 -3.93 -5.14
N THR A 424 10.06 -3.41 -6.37
CA THR A 424 11.10 -3.70 -7.38
C THR A 424 12.47 -3.26 -6.88
N ASN A 425 12.57 -2.05 -6.33
CA ASN A 425 13.81 -1.56 -5.72
C ASN A 425 14.31 -2.46 -4.58
N GLU A 426 13.41 -2.93 -3.71
CA GLU A 426 13.78 -3.84 -2.61
C GLU A 426 14.27 -5.20 -3.10
N ASN A 427 13.71 -5.73 -4.20
CA ASN A 427 14.18 -6.95 -4.81
C ASN A 427 15.59 -6.79 -5.41
N ILE A 428 15.85 -5.66 -6.07
CA ILE A 428 17.17 -5.30 -6.61
C ILE A 428 18.18 -5.12 -5.47
N LEU A 429 17.79 -4.45 -4.38
CA LEU A 429 18.63 -4.33 -3.18
C LEU A 429 18.97 -5.70 -2.60
N THR A 430 18.01 -6.61 -2.53
CA THR A 430 18.25 -7.97 -2.04
C THR A 430 19.32 -8.68 -2.87
N ASP A 431 19.25 -8.60 -4.20
CA ASP A 431 20.25 -9.18 -5.10
C ASP A 431 21.63 -8.53 -4.93
N TYR A 432 21.67 -7.21 -4.80
CA TYR A 432 22.91 -6.47 -4.51
C TYR A 432 23.55 -6.91 -3.19
N LEU A 433 22.76 -7.03 -2.13
CA LEU A 433 23.26 -7.45 -0.81
C LEU A 433 23.79 -8.89 -0.83
N LEU A 434 23.12 -9.80 -1.52
CA LEU A 434 23.59 -11.19 -1.70
C LEU A 434 24.91 -11.26 -2.48
N LYS A 435 25.15 -10.38 -3.44
CA LYS A 435 26.42 -10.29 -4.17
C LYS A 435 27.53 -9.63 -3.35
N LYS A 436 27.19 -8.65 -2.52
CA LYS A 436 28.15 -7.88 -1.71
C LYS A 436 28.62 -8.63 -0.48
N HIS A 437 27.71 -9.31 0.21
CA HIS A 437 28.00 -10.04 1.44
C HIS A 437 28.11 -11.54 1.16
N THR A 438 29.34 -12.07 1.19
CA THR A 438 29.65 -13.48 0.92
C THR A 438 29.76 -14.34 2.19
N ASP A 439 29.67 -13.73 3.36
CA ASP A 439 29.61 -14.43 4.64
C ASP A 439 28.31 -15.25 4.76
N LYS A 440 28.44 -16.50 5.25
CA LYS A 440 27.30 -17.42 5.31
C LYS A 440 26.14 -16.92 6.17
N GLU A 441 26.43 -16.33 7.32
CA GLU A 441 25.39 -15.86 8.23
C GLU A 441 24.65 -14.64 7.64
N ALA A 442 25.39 -13.76 6.96
CA ALA A 442 24.83 -12.65 6.21
C ALA A 442 23.90 -13.13 5.08
N GLN A 443 24.35 -14.13 4.32
CA GLN A 443 23.56 -14.72 3.23
C GLN A 443 22.28 -15.40 3.75
N LYS A 444 22.40 -16.22 4.81
CA LYS A 444 21.23 -16.82 5.46
C LYS A 444 20.22 -15.77 5.91
N TYR A 445 20.69 -14.70 6.55
CA TYR A 445 19.83 -13.63 7.02
C TYR A 445 19.08 -12.93 5.88
N ILE A 446 19.79 -12.54 4.82
CA ILE A 446 19.20 -11.84 3.66
C ILE A 446 18.17 -12.75 2.97
N LEU A 447 18.51 -14.02 2.71
CA LEU A 447 17.62 -14.98 2.08
C LEU A 447 16.37 -15.25 2.92
N ASN A 448 16.54 -15.47 4.23
CA ASN A 448 15.42 -15.70 5.13
C ASN A 448 14.50 -14.47 5.22
N ASN A 449 15.04 -13.27 5.27
CA ASN A 449 14.27 -12.03 5.27
C ASN A 449 13.40 -11.93 3.99
N TYR A 450 13.98 -12.19 2.83
CA TYR A 450 13.25 -12.22 1.57
C TYR A 450 12.11 -13.25 1.57
N LEU A 451 12.41 -14.50 1.97
CA LEU A 451 11.44 -15.58 1.98
C LEU A 451 10.30 -15.33 2.98
N HIS A 452 10.63 -14.75 4.14
CA HIS A 452 9.64 -14.37 5.14
C HIS A 452 8.71 -13.26 4.62
N ARG A 453 9.25 -12.25 3.95
CA ARG A 453 8.46 -11.18 3.32
C ARG A 453 7.56 -11.74 2.21
N PHE A 454 8.08 -12.61 1.36
CA PHE A 454 7.30 -13.28 0.32
C PHE A 454 6.16 -14.12 0.93
N LYS A 455 6.44 -14.89 2.00
CA LYS A 455 5.42 -15.63 2.76
C LYS A 455 4.32 -14.70 3.27
N SER A 456 4.70 -13.59 3.89
CA SER A 456 3.77 -12.66 4.52
C SER A 456 2.95 -11.84 3.52
N THR A 457 3.52 -11.52 2.35
CA THR A 457 2.90 -10.64 1.37
C THR A 457 2.19 -11.40 0.25
N ILE A 458 2.68 -12.55 -0.19
CA ILE A 458 2.01 -13.33 -1.23
C ILE A 458 1.14 -14.42 -0.63
N PHE A 459 1.72 -15.39 0.09
CA PHE A 459 0.92 -16.50 0.59
C PHE A 459 -0.16 -16.06 1.60
N ARG A 460 0.22 -15.28 2.60
CA ARG A 460 -0.71 -14.87 3.66
C ARG A 460 -1.78 -13.91 3.14
N GLN A 461 -1.45 -12.95 2.28
CA GLN A 461 -2.45 -12.03 1.76
C GLN A 461 -3.40 -12.72 0.78
N THR A 462 -2.92 -13.72 0.03
CA THR A 462 -3.81 -14.54 -0.81
C THR A 462 -4.71 -15.43 0.04
N GLN A 463 -4.22 -16.00 1.14
CA GLN A 463 -5.05 -16.69 2.12
C GLN A 463 -6.19 -15.80 2.63
N PHE A 464 -5.88 -14.56 2.96
CA PHE A 464 -6.89 -13.58 3.40
C PHE A 464 -7.88 -13.22 2.29
N ALA A 465 -7.38 -13.01 1.07
CA ALA A 465 -8.24 -12.77 -0.09
C ALA A 465 -9.20 -13.94 -0.33
N GLU A 466 -8.71 -15.17 -0.32
CA GLU A 466 -9.54 -16.37 -0.49
C GLU A 466 -10.63 -16.48 0.61
N PHE A 467 -10.27 -16.19 1.86
CA PHE A 467 -11.24 -16.16 2.95
C PHE A 467 -12.26 -15.03 2.79
N GLU A 468 -11.82 -13.81 2.45
CA GLU A 468 -12.69 -12.67 2.20
C GLU A 468 -13.71 -12.99 1.11
N HIS A 469 -13.25 -13.55 -0.01
CA HIS A 469 -14.16 -13.97 -1.09
C HIS A 469 -15.14 -15.05 -0.63
N LYS A 470 -14.68 -16.03 0.14
CA LYS A 470 -15.53 -17.11 0.67
C LYS A 470 -16.69 -16.58 1.50
N ILE A 471 -16.46 -15.64 2.41
CA ILE A 471 -17.54 -15.12 3.27
C ILE A 471 -18.50 -14.19 2.50
N HIS A 472 -18.02 -13.45 1.49
CA HIS A 472 -18.89 -12.66 0.60
C HIS A 472 -19.81 -13.55 -0.22
N VAL A 473 -19.30 -14.65 -0.78
CA VAL A 473 -20.09 -15.64 -1.51
C VAL A 473 -21.11 -16.32 -0.58
N MET A 474 -20.72 -16.70 0.64
CA MET A 474 -21.64 -17.29 1.61
C MET A 474 -22.83 -16.37 1.90
N ASP A 475 -22.61 -15.07 2.11
CA ASP A 475 -23.69 -14.11 2.33
C ASP A 475 -24.55 -13.93 1.06
N GLN A 476 -23.95 -13.86 -0.12
CA GLN A 476 -24.64 -13.75 -1.40
C GLN A 476 -25.56 -14.92 -1.67
N GLU A 477 -25.16 -16.13 -1.25
CA GLU A 477 -25.95 -17.36 -1.32
C GLU A 477 -26.99 -17.48 -0.19
N GLY A 478 -27.08 -16.49 0.69
CA GLY A 478 -28.01 -16.48 1.83
C GLY A 478 -27.60 -17.38 2.99
N GLN A 479 -26.34 -17.82 3.05
CA GLN A 479 -25.81 -18.57 4.19
C GLN A 479 -25.54 -17.61 5.37
N PRO A 480 -25.90 -17.98 6.61
CA PRO A 480 -25.71 -17.11 7.76
C PRO A 480 -24.23 -17.01 8.13
N LEU A 481 -23.73 -15.79 8.28
CA LEU A 481 -22.38 -15.48 8.78
C LEU A 481 -22.41 -15.45 10.31
N THR A 482 -22.34 -16.62 10.94
CA THR A 482 -22.19 -16.77 12.40
C THR A 482 -20.71 -16.95 12.75
N GLN A 483 -20.35 -16.76 14.03
CA GLN A 483 -18.99 -17.04 14.49
C GLN A 483 -18.52 -18.47 14.14
N GLU A 484 -19.42 -19.44 14.14
CA GLU A 484 -19.10 -20.83 13.84
C GLU A 484 -18.85 -21.04 12.34
N SER A 485 -19.72 -20.51 11.46
CA SER A 485 -19.57 -20.64 10.01
C SER A 485 -18.33 -19.87 9.49
N ILE A 486 -18.05 -18.69 10.04
CA ILE A 486 -16.88 -17.88 9.71
C ILE A 486 -15.58 -18.58 10.19
N ALA A 487 -15.54 -19.03 11.45
CA ALA A 487 -14.38 -19.74 11.99
C ALA A 487 -14.10 -21.06 11.24
N LYS A 488 -15.15 -21.79 10.83
CA LYS A 488 -15.00 -22.98 10.00
C LYS A 488 -14.38 -22.64 8.64
N ALA A 489 -14.92 -21.63 7.94
CA ALA A 489 -14.39 -21.21 6.65
C ALA A 489 -12.91 -20.77 6.77
N TYR A 490 -12.57 -20.03 7.82
CA TYR A 490 -11.18 -19.62 8.08
C TYR A 490 -10.27 -20.81 8.34
N SER A 491 -10.68 -21.74 9.23
CA SER A 491 -9.89 -22.92 9.59
C SER A 491 -9.62 -23.85 8.40
N GLU A 492 -10.61 -24.06 7.52
CA GLU A 492 -10.45 -24.86 6.32
C GLU A 492 -9.38 -24.30 5.38
N ILE A 493 -9.40 -22.97 5.17
CA ILE A 493 -8.39 -22.29 4.35
C ILE A 493 -7.03 -22.29 5.05
N ASN A 494 -6.98 -21.98 6.35
CA ASN A 494 -5.74 -21.98 7.13
C ASN A 494 -5.05 -23.37 7.10
N ALA A 495 -5.81 -24.44 7.29
CA ALA A 495 -5.29 -25.81 7.26
C ALA A 495 -4.72 -26.18 5.88
N LYS A 496 -5.25 -25.65 4.79
CA LYS A 496 -4.70 -25.82 3.44
C LYS A 496 -3.36 -25.11 3.27
N TYR A 497 -3.26 -23.86 3.72
CA TYR A 497 -2.02 -23.07 3.61
C TYR A 497 -0.92 -23.57 4.55
N TYR A 498 -1.26 -24.04 5.72
CA TYR A 498 -0.34 -24.51 6.76
C TYR A 498 -0.54 -25.99 7.09
N ALA A 499 -0.59 -26.82 6.05
CA ALA A 499 -0.93 -28.25 6.19
C ALA A 499 0.07 -29.05 7.05
N ASN A 500 1.31 -28.60 7.19
CA ASN A 500 2.36 -29.22 8.01
C ASN A 500 2.56 -28.51 9.38
N VAL A 501 1.56 -27.75 9.82
CA VAL A 501 1.58 -27.03 11.10
C VAL A 501 0.40 -27.48 11.96
N ILE A 502 0.61 -27.63 13.25
CA ILE A 502 -0.47 -27.92 14.20
C ILE A 502 -1.46 -26.74 14.19
N GLN A 503 -2.73 -27.06 13.93
CA GLN A 503 -3.80 -26.07 13.90
C GLN A 503 -4.29 -25.78 15.33
N ASP A 504 -3.62 -24.84 16.00
CA ASP A 504 -4.04 -24.40 17.33
C ASP A 504 -5.44 -23.82 17.25
N GLU A 505 -6.32 -24.14 18.22
CA GLU A 505 -7.74 -23.77 18.19
C GLU A 505 -7.96 -22.25 18.03
N GLN A 506 -7.05 -21.45 18.58
CA GLN A 506 -7.11 -19.99 18.57
C GLN A 506 -7.05 -19.42 17.15
N ILE A 507 -6.31 -20.06 16.24
CA ILE A 507 -6.13 -19.54 14.86
C ILE A 507 -7.44 -19.49 14.08
N ALA A 508 -8.43 -20.31 14.44
CA ALA A 508 -9.76 -20.30 13.86
C ALA A 508 -10.47 -18.93 13.99
N TYR A 509 -10.00 -18.10 14.90
CA TYR A 509 -10.55 -16.78 15.20
C TYR A 509 -9.65 -15.62 14.76
N GLU A 510 -8.61 -15.87 13.97
CA GLU A 510 -7.72 -14.82 13.47
C GLU A 510 -8.46 -13.73 12.68
N TRP A 511 -9.50 -14.10 11.94
CA TRP A 511 -10.34 -13.17 11.20
C TRP A 511 -10.93 -12.04 12.07
N ALA A 512 -11.14 -12.29 13.37
CA ALA A 512 -11.73 -11.33 14.31
C ALA A 512 -10.81 -10.14 14.62
N ARG A 513 -9.50 -10.24 14.33
CA ARG A 513 -8.52 -9.18 14.61
C ARG A 513 -7.96 -8.49 13.36
N ILE A 514 -8.38 -8.89 12.16
CA ILE A 514 -7.83 -8.37 10.90
C ILE A 514 -8.69 -7.22 10.37
N PRO A 515 -8.21 -5.96 10.44
CA PRO A 515 -9.00 -4.80 10.01
C PRO A 515 -9.24 -4.78 8.49
N HIS A 516 -8.38 -5.44 7.71
CA HIS A 516 -8.48 -5.46 6.25
C HIS A 516 -9.76 -6.13 5.74
N PHE A 517 -10.40 -7.01 6.49
CA PHE A 517 -11.68 -7.60 6.09
C PHE A 517 -12.86 -6.61 6.09
N TYR A 518 -12.62 -5.37 6.56
CA TYR A 518 -13.54 -4.25 6.47
C TYR A 518 -13.21 -3.31 5.28
N MET A 519 -12.26 -3.69 4.39
CA MET A 519 -11.75 -2.86 3.28
C MET A 519 -12.11 -3.42 1.89
N ASN A 520 -13.20 -4.13 1.74
CA ASN A 520 -13.81 -4.58 0.48
C ASN A 520 -12.82 -4.96 -0.64
N TYR A 521 -12.28 -6.18 -0.59
CA TYR A 521 -11.33 -6.73 -1.58
C TYR A 521 -10.06 -5.89 -1.76
N TYR A 522 -9.45 -5.49 -0.66
CA TYR A 522 -8.21 -4.69 -0.69
C TYR A 522 -6.95 -5.56 -0.71
N VAL A 523 -6.91 -6.66 0.08
CA VAL A 523 -5.66 -7.35 0.44
C VAL A 523 -4.96 -8.07 -0.73
N PHE A 524 -5.68 -8.50 -1.76
CA PHE A 524 -5.09 -9.18 -2.91
C PHE A 524 -4.05 -8.33 -3.64
N GLN A 525 -4.18 -7.00 -3.58
CA GLN A 525 -3.28 -6.04 -4.22
C GLN A 525 -1.85 -6.13 -3.69
N TYR A 526 -1.66 -6.48 -2.41
CA TYR A 526 -0.33 -6.73 -1.85
C TYR A 526 0.37 -7.88 -2.56
N ALA A 527 -0.34 -8.98 -2.77
CA ALA A 527 0.20 -10.19 -3.39
C ALA A 527 0.48 -9.98 -4.88
N THR A 528 -0.45 -9.40 -5.63
CA THR A 528 -0.28 -9.11 -7.05
C THR A 528 0.84 -8.10 -7.29
N GLY A 529 0.92 -7.06 -6.46
CA GLY A 529 1.97 -6.04 -6.53
C GLY A 529 3.37 -6.62 -6.29
N MET A 530 3.54 -7.42 -5.24
CA MET A 530 4.83 -8.06 -4.94
C MET A 530 5.22 -9.08 -6.02
N ALA A 531 4.26 -9.85 -6.56
CA ALA A 531 4.55 -10.80 -7.63
C ALA A 531 5.00 -10.08 -8.90
N ALA A 532 4.30 -9.01 -9.31
CA ALA A 532 4.68 -8.20 -10.46
C ALA A 532 6.06 -7.55 -10.27
N ALA A 533 6.33 -6.98 -9.09
CA ALA A 533 7.64 -6.40 -8.76
C ALA A 533 8.77 -7.44 -8.79
N THR A 534 8.49 -8.67 -8.34
CA THR A 534 9.49 -9.77 -8.38
C THR A 534 9.79 -10.16 -9.83
N ALA A 535 8.78 -10.33 -10.66
CA ALA A 535 8.96 -10.64 -12.09
C ALA A 535 9.70 -9.52 -12.83
N LEU A 536 9.34 -8.26 -12.57
CA LEU A 536 10.01 -7.10 -13.18
C LEU A 536 11.47 -6.98 -12.73
N SER A 537 11.75 -7.17 -11.44
CA SER A 537 13.14 -7.11 -10.95
C SER A 537 14.02 -8.20 -11.55
N ASP A 538 13.49 -9.41 -11.76
CA ASP A 538 14.23 -10.48 -12.43
C ASP A 538 14.53 -10.14 -13.90
N LYS A 539 13.56 -9.59 -14.63
CA LYS A 539 13.75 -9.08 -15.99
C LYS A 539 14.78 -7.95 -16.07
N ILE A 540 14.77 -7.01 -15.13
CA ILE A 540 15.76 -5.92 -15.06
C ILE A 540 17.17 -6.46 -14.81
N LEU A 541 17.33 -7.46 -13.95
CA LEU A 541 18.63 -8.00 -13.55
C LEU A 541 19.21 -9.01 -14.54
N HIS A 542 18.37 -9.74 -15.29
CA HIS A 542 18.78 -10.87 -16.11
C HIS A 542 18.24 -10.84 -17.56
N GLY A 543 17.30 -9.94 -17.88
CA GLY A 543 16.68 -9.82 -19.18
C GLY A 543 17.48 -8.94 -20.15
N THR A 544 16.77 -8.25 -21.01
CA THR A 544 17.31 -7.43 -22.11
C THR A 544 17.20 -5.92 -21.83
N PRO A 545 17.90 -5.06 -22.59
CA PRO A 545 17.71 -3.61 -22.48
C PRO A 545 16.26 -3.17 -22.75
N GLU A 546 15.52 -3.91 -23.57
CA GLU A 546 14.11 -3.67 -23.87
C GLU A 546 13.22 -3.91 -22.67
N ASP A 547 13.55 -4.89 -21.81
CA ASP A 547 12.82 -5.13 -20.54
C ASP A 547 13.00 -3.96 -19.56
N LEU A 548 14.22 -3.41 -19.49
CA LEU A 548 14.48 -2.21 -18.70
C LEU A 548 13.69 -1.00 -19.21
N GLU A 549 13.71 -0.77 -20.54
CA GLU A 549 12.95 0.35 -21.12
C GLU A 549 11.44 0.19 -20.92
N ALA A 550 10.92 -1.03 -21.01
CA ALA A 550 9.52 -1.32 -20.70
C ALA A 550 9.18 -0.97 -19.24
N TYR A 551 10.05 -1.29 -18.28
CA TYR A 551 9.90 -0.89 -16.89
C TYR A 551 9.94 0.64 -16.71
N LEU A 552 10.88 1.33 -17.35
CA LEU A 552 10.95 2.80 -17.27
C LEU A 552 9.70 3.45 -17.89
N ASN A 553 9.13 2.87 -18.95
CA ASN A 553 7.88 3.33 -19.54
C ASN A 553 6.68 3.13 -18.61
N TYR A 554 6.67 2.08 -17.78
CA TYR A 554 5.71 1.94 -16.69
C TYR A 554 5.83 3.10 -15.69
N LEU A 555 7.03 3.46 -15.25
CA LEU A 555 7.24 4.58 -14.33
C LEU A 555 6.80 5.93 -14.92
N ARG A 556 6.87 6.08 -16.24
CA ARG A 556 6.48 7.30 -16.98
C ARG A 556 4.99 7.37 -17.27
N ALA A 557 4.26 6.27 -17.17
CA ALA A 557 2.90 6.18 -17.68
C ALA A 557 1.87 6.97 -16.88
N GLY A 558 2.02 7.06 -15.57
CA GLY A 558 1.04 7.69 -14.70
C GLY A 558 -0.36 7.09 -14.88
N ARG A 559 -1.38 7.97 -14.96
CA ARG A 559 -2.78 7.60 -15.24
C ARG A 559 -3.17 7.76 -16.70
N SER A 560 -2.21 7.72 -17.63
CA SER A 560 -2.49 7.87 -19.07
C SER A 560 -3.20 6.66 -19.69
N ASP A 561 -3.35 5.57 -18.95
CA ASP A 561 -4.07 4.36 -19.34
C ASP A 561 -4.58 3.60 -18.11
N ALA A 562 -5.43 2.59 -18.33
CA ALA A 562 -5.87 1.69 -17.27
C ALA A 562 -4.66 0.95 -16.64
N PRO A 563 -4.66 0.66 -15.33
CA PRO A 563 -3.53 0.06 -14.64
C PRO A 563 -3.02 -1.25 -15.28
N ILE A 564 -3.94 -2.09 -15.74
CA ILE A 564 -3.59 -3.36 -16.38
C ILE A 564 -2.91 -3.13 -17.74
N GLU A 565 -3.34 -2.13 -18.51
CA GLU A 565 -2.71 -1.79 -19.79
C GLU A 565 -1.33 -1.16 -19.57
N VAL A 566 -1.14 -0.36 -18.53
CA VAL A 566 0.17 0.14 -18.11
C VAL A 566 1.11 -1.02 -17.81
N MET A 567 0.65 -2.04 -17.06
CA MET A 567 1.47 -3.22 -16.74
C MET A 567 1.77 -4.10 -17.95
N LYS A 568 0.85 -4.24 -18.90
CA LYS A 568 1.12 -4.94 -20.17
C LYS A 568 2.25 -4.25 -20.94
N LYS A 569 2.27 -2.93 -20.97
CA LYS A 569 3.37 -2.14 -21.59
C LYS A 569 4.69 -2.34 -20.85
N ALA A 570 4.67 -2.58 -19.54
CA ALA A 570 5.84 -2.98 -18.74
C ALA A 570 6.31 -4.43 -18.99
N GLY A 571 5.63 -5.18 -19.84
CA GLY A 571 5.94 -6.58 -20.14
C GLY A 571 5.36 -7.58 -19.11
N VAL A 572 4.37 -7.16 -18.32
CA VAL A 572 3.66 -7.99 -17.32
C VAL A 572 2.16 -7.90 -17.57
N ASP A 573 1.57 -8.92 -18.18
CA ASP A 573 0.11 -9.03 -18.29
C ASP A 573 -0.46 -9.66 -17.01
N MET A 574 -0.98 -8.83 -16.12
CA MET A 574 -1.50 -9.28 -14.83
C MET A 574 -2.80 -10.09 -14.94
N THR A 575 -3.46 -10.15 -16.11
CA THR A 575 -4.60 -11.05 -16.37
C THR A 575 -4.16 -12.49 -16.65
N LYS A 576 -2.84 -12.74 -16.79
CA LYS A 576 -2.24 -14.04 -17.04
C LYS A 576 -1.52 -14.55 -15.79
N LYS A 577 -1.18 -15.82 -15.80
CA LYS A 577 -0.50 -16.49 -14.68
C LYS A 577 1.03 -16.36 -14.74
N ASP A 578 1.60 -15.95 -15.87
CA ASP A 578 3.04 -16.03 -16.15
C ASP A 578 3.88 -15.28 -15.12
N TYR A 579 3.55 -14.02 -14.82
CA TYR A 579 4.29 -13.20 -13.84
C TYR A 579 4.25 -13.79 -12.41
N LEU A 580 3.17 -14.51 -12.09
CA LEU A 580 3.05 -15.22 -10.80
C LEU A 580 4.02 -16.41 -10.77
N TYR A 581 4.08 -17.20 -11.85
CA TYR A 581 5.04 -18.29 -11.95
C TYR A 581 6.48 -17.77 -11.90
N ASP A 582 6.80 -16.71 -12.62
CA ASP A 582 8.12 -16.05 -12.57
C ASP A 582 8.49 -15.67 -11.13
N ALA A 583 7.56 -15.07 -10.37
CA ALA A 583 7.79 -14.72 -8.98
C ALA A 583 8.05 -15.96 -8.08
N PHE A 584 7.30 -17.03 -8.30
CA PHE A 584 7.50 -18.28 -7.56
C PHE A 584 8.79 -19.00 -7.92
N ASP A 585 9.26 -18.90 -9.15
CA ASP A 585 10.56 -19.43 -9.56
C ASP A 585 11.72 -18.71 -8.84
N VAL A 586 11.62 -17.40 -8.66
CA VAL A 586 12.58 -16.64 -7.83
C VAL A 586 12.52 -17.09 -6.37
N PHE A 587 11.33 -17.28 -5.82
CA PHE A 587 11.15 -17.77 -4.45
C PHE A 587 11.78 -19.16 -4.28
N GLU A 588 11.49 -20.10 -5.16
CA GLU A 588 12.02 -21.47 -5.11
C GLU A 588 13.54 -21.49 -5.21
N LYS A 589 14.13 -20.69 -6.11
CA LYS A 589 15.58 -20.54 -6.24
C LYS A 589 16.22 -20.05 -4.95
N ARG A 590 15.66 -19.02 -4.32
CA ARG A 590 16.15 -18.46 -3.06
C ARG A 590 15.94 -19.42 -1.88
N LEU A 591 14.84 -20.16 -1.86
CA LEU A 591 14.60 -21.21 -0.86
C LEU A 591 15.66 -22.32 -0.96
N ALA A 592 15.96 -22.79 -2.16
CA ALA A 592 17.01 -23.81 -2.38
C ALA A 592 18.39 -23.30 -1.95
N GLN A 593 18.71 -22.03 -2.16
CA GLN A 593 19.95 -21.42 -1.68
C GLN A 593 20.01 -21.41 -0.14
N LEU A 594 18.92 -21.03 0.54
CA LEU A 594 18.88 -21.06 2.00
C LEU A 594 19.01 -22.47 2.56
N GLU A 595 18.32 -23.45 1.98
CA GLU A 595 18.42 -24.86 2.37
C GLU A 595 19.84 -25.39 2.26
N ALA A 596 20.56 -25.05 1.17
CA ALA A 596 21.95 -25.45 0.98
C ALA A 596 22.85 -24.87 2.09
N LEU A 597 22.73 -23.56 2.38
CA LEU A 597 23.50 -22.90 3.42
C LEU A 597 23.20 -23.40 4.84
N MET A 598 21.97 -23.87 5.09
CA MET A 598 21.58 -24.42 6.41
C MET A 598 21.92 -25.90 6.57
N SER A 599 22.27 -26.59 5.50
CA SER A 599 22.67 -28.02 5.53
C SER A 599 24.18 -28.21 5.71
N GLU A 600 24.99 -27.17 5.49
CA GLU A 600 26.44 -27.11 5.71
C GLU A 600 26.80 -26.68 7.15
#